data_c694de697a95fb90855cc198fdb3ff9e
#
_entry.id   c694de697a95fb90855cc198fdb3ff9e
#
_cell.length_a   1.000
_cell.length_b   1.000
_cell.length_c   1.000
_cell.angle_alpha   90.00
_cell.angle_beta   90.00
_cell.angle_gamma   90.00
#
_symmetry.space_group_name_H-M   'P 1'
#
loop_
_entity.id
_entity.type
_entity.pdbx_description
1 polymer ?
#
loop_
_entity_poly.entity_id
_entity_poly.type
_entity_poly.pdbx_seq_one_letter_code
_entity_poly.pdbx_strand_id
1 'polypeptide(L)'
;TGPSSARLTLPGDGVVKDGDVVKFDAGVNAEFDFYTTDTSRAWIIGNGDPVLLKLKDRLYEGQRRMIAAAKPGLPINELYHTAYDYVKEMFPCYRRGHQGHSISMGPATAETPYINASETRPLEAGMILAMEVPCYIDGVNGFNIEDMVLITEDGCEVLTPNTPHYL
;
A
#
# COMPACT_ATOMS: atom_id res chain seq x y z
N THR A 1 0.57 -16.80 2.85
CA THR A 1 2.03 -16.78 2.82
C THR A 1 2.55 -17.41 1.53
N GLY A 2 3.83 -17.18 1.18
CA GLY A 2 4.45 -17.74 -0.02
C GLY A 2 3.66 -17.42 -1.29
N PRO A 3 3.54 -18.36 -2.26
CA PRO A 3 2.80 -18.11 -3.51
C PRO A 3 1.34 -17.71 -3.32
N SER A 4 0.69 -18.10 -2.22
CA SER A 4 -0.69 -17.70 -1.92
C SER A 4 -0.82 -16.25 -1.46
N SER A 5 0.27 -15.59 -1.07
CA SER A 5 0.25 -14.18 -0.67
C SER A 5 -0.12 -13.22 -1.82
N ALA A 6 -0.03 -13.67 -3.07
CA ALA A 6 -0.48 -12.92 -4.25
C ALA A 6 -2.01 -12.80 -4.35
N ARG A 7 -2.77 -13.53 -3.55
CA ARG A 7 -4.24 -13.57 -3.61
C ARG A 7 -4.87 -13.12 -2.30
N LEU A 8 -6.06 -12.56 -2.40
CA LEU A 8 -6.96 -12.36 -1.27
C LEU A 8 -7.71 -13.68 -1.06
N THR A 9 -7.13 -14.59 -0.29
CA THR A 9 -7.72 -15.90 -0.01
C THR A 9 -7.95 -16.08 1.47
N LEU A 10 -8.87 -16.96 1.81
CA LEU A 10 -9.05 -17.39 3.19
C LEU A 10 -7.75 -18.04 3.71
N PRO A 11 -7.47 -17.92 5.00
CA PRO A 11 -6.35 -18.60 5.63
C PRO A 11 -6.37 -20.09 5.31
N GLY A 12 -5.21 -20.65 4.99
CA GLY A 12 -5.03 -22.08 4.77
C GLY A 12 -4.17 -22.71 5.86
N ASP A 13 -4.00 -24.02 5.80
CA ASP A 13 -3.20 -24.79 6.78
C ASP A 13 -1.69 -24.76 6.46
N GLY A 14 -1.25 -23.85 5.62
CA GLY A 14 0.15 -23.72 5.20
C GLY A 14 1.04 -23.30 6.36
N VAL A 15 2.14 -24.02 6.56
CA VAL A 15 3.19 -23.62 7.51
C VAL A 15 4.14 -22.66 6.86
N VAL A 16 4.42 -21.54 7.52
CA VAL A 16 5.40 -20.54 7.08
C VAL A 16 6.79 -21.13 7.04
N LYS A 17 7.53 -20.90 5.96
CA LYS A 17 8.86 -21.42 5.72
C LYS A 17 9.86 -20.29 5.53
N ASP A 18 11.13 -20.63 5.66
CA ASP A 18 12.24 -19.74 5.31
C ASP A 18 12.11 -19.27 3.84
N GLY A 19 12.24 -17.99 3.61
CA GLY A 19 12.06 -17.35 2.30
C GLY A 19 10.61 -16.99 1.93
N ASP A 20 9.61 -17.40 2.70
CA ASP A 20 8.21 -17.05 2.43
C ASP A 20 7.95 -15.55 2.62
N VAL A 21 7.10 -15.01 1.77
CA VAL A 21 6.47 -13.70 2.02
C VAL A 21 5.22 -13.90 2.87
N VAL A 22 5.16 -13.24 4.00
CA VAL A 22 3.95 -13.10 4.81
C VAL A 22 3.36 -11.74 4.54
N LYS A 23 2.13 -11.70 4.03
CA LYS A 23 1.35 -10.48 3.83
C LYS A 23 0.24 -10.42 4.88
N PHE A 24 0.14 -9.31 5.54
CA PHE A 24 -0.99 -8.90 6.38
C PHE A 24 -1.65 -7.71 5.70
N ASP A 25 -2.97 -7.75 5.58
CA ASP A 25 -3.77 -6.72 4.94
C ASP A 25 -5.13 -6.72 5.62
N ALA A 26 -5.40 -5.69 6.40
CA ALA A 26 -6.59 -5.63 7.22
C ALA A 26 -6.94 -4.20 7.66
N GLY A 27 -8.22 -4.03 7.92
CA GLY A 27 -8.78 -2.85 8.53
C GLY A 27 -9.82 -3.19 9.59
N VAL A 28 -10.24 -2.18 10.33
CA VAL A 28 -11.32 -2.26 11.30
C VAL A 28 -12.30 -1.12 11.06
N ASN A 29 -13.57 -1.35 11.41
CA ASN A 29 -14.59 -0.33 11.42
C ASN A 29 -14.82 0.15 12.86
N ALA A 30 -14.93 1.46 13.05
CA ALA A 30 -15.39 2.01 14.32
C ALA A 30 -16.89 1.73 14.50
N GLU A 31 -17.25 1.21 15.66
CA GLU A 31 -18.62 0.72 15.92
C GLU A 31 -19.69 1.80 15.80
N PHE A 32 -19.38 3.03 16.18
CA PHE A 32 -20.36 4.11 16.23
C PHE A 32 -20.27 5.12 15.07
N ASP A 33 -19.08 5.34 14.53
CA ASP A 33 -18.83 6.38 13.53
C ASP A 33 -18.69 5.80 12.12
N PHE A 34 -18.64 4.47 12.00
CA PHE A 34 -18.46 3.73 10.75
C PHE A 34 -17.19 4.08 9.95
N TYR A 35 -16.25 4.81 10.53
CA TYR A 35 -14.96 5.03 9.91
C TYR A 35 -14.18 3.71 9.83
N THR A 36 -13.57 3.49 8.67
CA THR A 36 -12.72 2.32 8.45
C THR A 36 -11.24 2.69 8.56
N THR A 37 -10.43 1.70 8.90
CA THR A 37 -8.98 1.77 8.71
C THR A 37 -8.58 0.81 7.61
N ASP A 38 -7.42 1.06 7.00
CA ASP A 38 -6.80 0.15 6.04
C ASP A 38 -5.30 0.21 6.18
N THR A 39 -4.66 -0.95 6.35
CA THR A 39 -3.21 -1.02 6.47
C THR A 39 -2.70 -2.37 6.05
N SER A 40 -1.58 -2.37 5.35
CA SER A 40 -0.95 -3.60 4.90
C SER A 40 0.55 -3.61 5.18
N ARG A 41 1.04 -4.80 5.50
CA ARG A 41 2.45 -5.09 5.72
C ARG A 41 2.85 -6.37 5.00
N ALA A 42 4.07 -6.42 4.54
CA ALA A 42 4.62 -7.62 3.96
C ALA A 42 6.05 -7.84 4.46
N TRP A 43 6.30 -9.03 4.96
CA TRP A 43 7.60 -9.45 5.48
C TRP A 43 8.12 -10.66 4.70
N ILE A 44 9.43 -10.76 4.55
CA ILE A 44 10.11 -11.95 4.06
C ILE A 44 10.74 -12.64 5.28
N ILE A 45 10.41 -13.90 5.48
CA ILE A 45 10.84 -14.67 6.65
C ILE A 45 12.21 -15.27 6.38
N GLY A 46 13.15 -15.00 7.28
CA GLY A 46 14.50 -15.56 7.20
C GLY A 46 15.27 -15.16 5.93
N ASN A 47 15.77 -16.14 5.19
CA ASN A 47 16.60 -15.94 3.99
C ASN A 47 15.75 -15.83 2.72
N GLY A 48 15.37 -14.62 2.34
CA GLY A 48 14.57 -14.37 1.15
C GLY A 48 15.35 -14.43 -0.16
N ASP A 49 14.62 -14.68 -1.24
CA ASP A 49 15.15 -14.52 -2.59
C ASP A 49 15.66 -13.08 -2.80
N PRO A 50 16.91 -12.87 -3.27
CA PRO A 50 17.47 -11.53 -3.45
C PRO A 50 16.66 -10.61 -4.38
N VAL A 51 15.92 -11.17 -5.35
CA VAL A 51 15.05 -10.38 -6.23
C VAL A 51 13.81 -9.91 -5.48
N LEU A 52 13.22 -10.77 -4.64
CA LEU A 52 12.06 -10.41 -3.82
C LEU A 52 12.43 -9.39 -2.73
N LEU A 53 13.62 -9.49 -2.14
CA LEU A 53 14.13 -8.49 -1.19
C LEU A 53 14.26 -7.12 -1.88
N LYS A 54 14.89 -7.06 -3.06
CA LYS A 54 15.00 -5.82 -3.84
C LYS A 54 13.63 -5.27 -4.27
N LEU A 55 12.70 -6.14 -4.63
CA LEU A 55 11.34 -5.73 -4.97
C LEU A 55 10.65 -5.11 -3.76
N LYS A 56 10.67 -5.76 -2.60
CA LYS A 56 10.10 -5.23 -1.36
C LYS A 56 10.66 -3.84 -1.03
N ASP A 57 12.00 -3.70 -1.05
CA ASP A 57 12.66 -2.42 -0.76
C ASP A 57 12.24 -1.33 -1.77
N ARG A 58 12.08 -1.69 -3.05
CA ARG A 58 11.66 -0.75 -4.10
C ARG A 58 10.20 -0.31 -3.91
N LEU A 59 9.31 -1.23 -3.52
CA LEU A 59 7.91 -0.92 -3.21
C LEU A 59 7.81 0.00 -1.99
N TYR A 60 8.54 -0.32 -0.92
CA TYR A 60 8.58 0.48 0.29
C TYR A 60 9.09 1.90 0.04
N GLU A 61 10.20 2.03 -0.68
CA GLU A 61 10.74 3.34 -1.03
C GLU A 61 9.80 4.11 -1.97
N GLY A 62 9.10 3.42 -2.89
CA GLY A 62 8.07 4.01 -3.74
C GLY A 62 6.94 4.63 -2.92
N GLN A 63 6.45 3.92 -1.90
CA GLN A 63 5.44 4.43 -0.98
C GLN A 63 5.96 5.63 -0.18
N ARG A 64 7.17 5.55 0.37
CA ARG A 64 7.79 6.67 1.10
C ARG A 64 7.89 7.95 0.27
N ARG A 65 8.27 7.83 -1.00
CA ARG A 65 8.33 8.96 -1.93
C ARG A 65 6.95 9.55 -2.20
N MET A 66 5.95 8.69 -2.39
CA MET A 66 4.55 9.10 -2.55
C MET A 66 4.06 9.88 -1.33
N ILE A 67 4.27 9.36 -0.13
CA ILE A 67 3.91 10.02 1.14
C ILE A 67 4.65 11.35 1.27
N ALA A 68 5.96 11.38 1.02
CA ALA A 68 6.76 12.59 1.14
C ALA A 68 6.36 13.71 0.15
N ALA A 69 5.74 13.36 -0.97
CA ALA A 69 5.21 14.32 -1.96
C ALA A 69 3.83 14.87 -1.57
N ALA A 70 3.10 14.18 -0.68
CA ALA A 70 1.71 14.49 -0.38
C ALA A 70 1.56 15.81 0.39
N LYS A 71 0.80 16.74 -0.20
CA LYS A 71 0.46 18.04 0.39
C LYS A 71 -0.77 18.63 -0.29
N PRO A 72 -1.50 19.55 0.34
CA PRO A 72 -2.62 20.24 -0.30
C PRO A 72 -2.24 20.87 -1.63
N GLY A 73 -3.15 20.77 -2.61
CA GLY A 73 -2.99 21.34 -3.95
C GLY A 73 -2.23 20.44 -4.93
N LEU A 74 -1.54 19.39 -4.49
CA LEU A 74 -0.91 18.44 -5.40
C LEU A 74 -2.01 17.61 -6.11
N PRO A 75 -2.00 17.50 -7.47
CA PRO A 75 -2.89 16.59 -8.17
C PRO A 75 -2.67 15.13 -7.74
N ILE A 76 -3.75 14.38 -7.51
CA ILE A 76 -3.66 13.00 -6.98
C ILE A 76 -2.90 12.06 -7.93
N ASN A 77 -2.99 12.26 -9.24
CA ASN A 77 -2.22 11.48 -10.20
C ASN A 77 -0.70 11.65 -10.08
N GLU A 78 -0.22 12.76 -9.53
CA GLU A 78 1.22 12.95 -9.26
C GLU A 78 1.71 11.98 -8.18
N LEU A 79 0.86 11.65 -7.18
CA LEU A 79 1.16 10.61 -6.20
C LEU A 79 1.31 9.25 -6.88
N TYR A 80 0.37 8.92 -7.80
CA TYR A 80 0.45 7.68 -8.56
C TYR A 80 1.77 7.58 -9.33
N HIS A 81 2.10 8.60 -10.10
CA HIS A 81 3.32 8.62 -10.91
C HIS A 81 4.59 8.57 -10.05
N THR A 82 4.60 9.26 -8.91
CA THR A 82 5.73 9.25 -7.98
C THR A 82 6.09 7.83 -7.53
N ALA A 83 5.10 7.00 -7.17
CA ALA A 83 5.36 5.62 -6.75
C ALA A 83 5.50 4.66 -7.94
N TYR A 84 4.54 4.72 -8.89
CA TYR A 84 4.47 3.77 -10.00
C TYR A 84 5.69 3.82 -10.90
N ASP A 85 6.09 5.02 -11.35
CA ASP A 85 7.21 5.17 -12.28
C ASP A 85 8.53 4.80 -11.59
N TYR A 86 8.67 5.15 -10.30
CA TYR A 86 9.82 4.73 -9.51
C TYR A 86 9.94 3.22 -9.45
N VAL A 87 8.87 2.48 -9.12
CA VAL A 87 8.92 1.01 -9.07
C VAL A 87 9.21 0.43 -10.45
N LYS A 88 8.54 0.94 -11.47
CA LYS A 88 8.61 0.45 -12.85
C LYS A 88 10.00 0.64 -13.48
N GLU A 89 10.74 1.66 -13.09
CA GLU A 89 12.11 1.88 -13.54
C GLU A 89 13.02 0.67 -13.27
N MET A 90 12.89 0.06 -12.08
CA MET A 90 13.66 -1.14 -11.71
C MET A 90 12.97 -2.44 -12.14
N PHE A 91 11.64 -2.47 -12.13
CA PHE A 91 10.82 -3.62 -12.45
C PHE A 91 9.87 -3.30 -13.62
N PRO A 92 10.31 -3.36 -14.88
CA PRO A 92 9.53 -2.94 -16.05
C PRO A 92 8.21 -3.70 -16.25
N CYS A 93 8.09 -4.91 -15.67
CA CYS A 93 6.86 -5.70 -15.67
C CYS A 93 5.83 -5.25 -14.61
N TYR A 94 6.18 -4.32 -13.70
CA TYR A 94 5.26 -3.79 -12.71
C TYR A 94 4.02 -3.20 -13.36
N ARG A 95 2.84 -3.61 -12.88
CA ARG A 95 1.53 -3.14 -13.36
C ARG A 95 0.58 -2.99 -12.20
N ARG A 96 0.06 -1.78 -12.03
CA ARG A 96 -0.95 -1.49 -11.02
C ARG A 96 -1.86 -0.35 -11.51
N GLY A 97 -3.17 -0.49 -11.34
CA GLY A 97 -4.14 0.51 -11.78
C GLY A 97 -4.25 1.71 -10.86
N HIS A 98 -3.95 1.54 -9.60
CA HIS A 98 -3.95 2.61 -8.58
C HIS A 98 -2.89 2.33 -7.50
N GLN A 99 -2.50 3.36 -6.76
CA GLN A 99 -1.56 3.30 -5.65
C GLN A 99 -2.24 3.72 -4.32
N GLY A 100 -3.51 3.37 -4.20
CA GLY A 100 -4.31 3.69 -3.02
C GLY A 100 -5.64 4.32 -3.34
N HIS A 101 -6.35 4.74 -2.29
CA HIS A 101 -7.72 5.22 -2.35
C HIS A 101 -8.08 6.05 -1.13
N SER A 102 -9.20 6.76 -1.19
CA SER A 102 -9.81 7.39 -0.02
C SER A 102 -10.43 6.33 0.90
N ILE A 103 -10.46 6.62 2.18
CA ILE A 103 -11.09 5.76 3.19
C ILE A 103 -12.58 6.09 3.28
N SER A 104 -13.42 5.05 3.19
CA SER A 104 -14.87 5.20 3.25
C SER A 104 -15.41 5.20 4.68
N MET A 105 -16.66 5.61 4.79
CA MET A 105 -17.53 5.32 5.95
C MET A 105 -18.45 4.15 5.59
N GLY A 106 -18.41 3.09 6.37
CA GLY A 106 -19.28 1.93 6.17
C GLY A 106 -18.55 0.64 5.83
N PRO A 107 -19.24 -0.35 5.22
CA PRO A 107 -18.67 -1.69 5.03
C PRO A 107 -17.58 -1.77 3.94
N ALA A 108 -17.57 -0.83 2.98
CA ALA A 108 -16.51 -0.77 1.97
C ALA A 108 -15.33 0.02 2.51
N THR A 109 -14.12 -0.52 2.38
CA THR A 109 -12.91 0.17 2.83
C THR A 109 -12.50 1.27 1.85
N ALA A 110 -12.60 1.00 0.55
CA ALA A 110 -12.13 1.88 -0.51
C ALA A 110 -13.26 2.69 -1.15
N GLU A 111 -13.02 3.97 -1.34
CA GLU A 111 -13.88 4.86 -2.13
C GLU A 111 -13.07 5.85 -2.97
N THR A 112 -13.74 6.63 -3.81
CA THR A 112 -13.10 7.71 -4.58
C THR A 112 -12.71 8.90 -3.69
N PRO A 113 -11.59 9.57 -3.98
CA PRO A 113 -10.68 9.36 -5.10
C PRO A 113 -9.77 8.12 -4.95
N TYR A 114 -9.50 7.47 -6.08
CA TYR A 114 -8.41 6.48 -6.18
C TYR A 114 -7.14 7.18 -6.66
N ILE A 115 -6.00 6.84 -6.07
CA ILE A 115 -4.68 7.34 -6.51
C ILE A 115 -4.29 6.62 -7.79
N ASN A 116 -4.72 7.15 -8.94
CA ASN A 116 -4.49 6.56 -10.26
C ASN A 116 -4.05 7.61 -11.29
N ALA A 117 -3.60 7.15 -12.46
CA ALA A 117 -3.04 8.00 -13.50
C ALA A 117 -4.01 9.04 -14.09
N SER A 118 -5.32 8.85 -13.95
CA SER A 118 -6.35 9.75 -14.51
C SER A 118 -7.01 10.67 -13.49
N GLU A 119 -6.69 10.52 -12.19
CA GLU A 119 -7.29 11.31 -11.13
C GLU A 119 -6.55 12.65 -10.96
N THR A 120 -7.14 13.71 -11.49
CA THR A 120 -6.52 15.05 -11.52
C THR A 120 -7.00 16.00 -10.43
N ARG A 121 -7.93 15.55 -9.55
CA ARG A 121 -8.34 16.38 -8.41
C ARG A 121 -7.14 16.71 -7.52
N PRO A 122 -7.06 17.94 -6.97
CA PRO A 122 -6.02 18.26 -6.01
C PRO A 122 -6.28 17.56 -4.67
N LEU A 123 -5.22 17.28 -3.93
CA LEU A 123 -5.31 16.92 -2.52
C LEU A 123 -5.85 18.12 -1.73
N GLU A 124 -6.72 17.85 -0.76
CA GLU A 124 -7.27 18.84 0.15
C GLU A 124 -6.94 18.46 1.60
N ALA A 125 -6.69 19.46 2.45
CA ALA A 125 -6.50 19.23 3.87
C ALA A 125 -7.74 18.54 4.48
N GLY A 126 -7.51 17.58 5.36
CA GLY A 126 -8.55 16.73 5.94
C GLY A 126 -8.83 15.43 5.17
N MET A 127 -8.33 15.25 3.95
CA MET A 127 -8.42 13.97 3.26
C MET A 127 -7.62 12.89 4.00
N ILE A 128 -8.19 11.70 4.13
CA ILE A 128 -7.49 10.50 4.62
C ILE A 128 -7.43 9.50 3.47
N LEU A 129 -6.21 9.07 3.16
CA LEU A 129 -5.93 8.15 2.06
C LEU A 129 -5.19 6.92 2.58
N ALA A 130 -5.58 5.74 2.11
CA ALA A 130 -4.74 4.56 2.15
C ALA A 130 -3.74 4.68 0.99
N MET A 131 -2.46 4.87 1.31
CA MET A 131 -1.38 4.99 0.34
C MET A 131 -0.63 3.67 0.25
N GLU A 132 -0.89 2.93 -0.83
CA GLU A 132 -0.38 1.56 -1.02
C GLU A 132 0.51 1.43 -2.27
N VAL A 133 1.48 0.54 -2.21
CA VAL A 133 2.29 0.15 -3.39
C VAL A 133 2.36 -1.37 -3.46
N PRO A 134 1.29 -2.03 -3.93
CA PRO A 134 1.23 -3.48 -3.99
C PRO A 134 1.90 -4.05 -5.24
N CYS A 135 2.40 -5.28 -5.12
CA CYS A 135 2.86 -6.09 -6.25
C CYS A 135 2.46 -7.54 -6.03
N TYR A 136 1.57 -8.04 -6.88
CA TYR A 136 1.08 -9.41 -6.82
C TYR A 136 1.56 -10.18 -8.04
N ILE A 137 2.35 -11.24 -7.80
CA ILE A 137 2.90 -12.11 -8.84
C ILE A 137 2.33 -13.51 -8.62
N ASP A 138 1.29 -13.86 -9.40
CA ASP A 138 0.57 -15.11 -9.23
C ASP A 138 1.51 -16.32 -9.29
N GLY A 139 1.33 -17.24 -8.37
CA GLY A 139 2.19 -18.42 -8.22
C GLY A 139 3.58 -18.16 -7.65
N VAL A 140 3.93 -16.91 -7.37
CA VAL A 140 5.25 -16.55 -6.81
C VAL A 140 5.08 -15.95 -5.42
N ASN A 141 4.66 -14.68 -5.31
CA ASN A 141 4.47 -13.98 -4.04
C ASN A 141 3.62 -12.71 -4.23
N GLY A 142 3.13 -12.15 -3.12
CA GLY A 142 2.42 -10.88 -3.10
C GLY A 142 2.89 -10.00 -1.98
N PHE A 143 3.15 -8.75 -2.32
CA PHE A 143 3.45 -7.68 -1.38
C PHE A 143 2.31 -6.67 -1.40
N ASN A 144 1.99 -6.11 -0.24
CA ASN A 144 1.31 -4.83 -0.11
C ASN A 144 2.00 -4.03 1.00
N ILE A 145 2.38 -2.80 0.69
CA ILE A 145 2.99 -1.85 1.61
C ILE A 145 2.02 -0.67 1.66
N GLU A 146 1.39 -0.44 2.80
CA GLU A 146 0.26 0.48 2.92
C GLU A 146 0.21 1.16 4.27
N ASP A 147 -0.02 2.45 4.26
CA ASP A 147 -0.30 3.26 5.42
C ASP A 147 -1.49 4.19 5.20
N MET A 148 -2.22 4.45 6.27
CA MET A 148 -3.18 5.56 6.28
C MET A 148 -2.44 6.88 6.46
N VAL A 149 -2.80 7.85 5.64
CA VAL A 149 -2.17 9.17 5.60
C VAL A 149 -3.23 10.26 5.63
N LEU A 150 -3.13 11.16 6.61
CA LEU A 150 -3.92 12.38 6.70
C LEU A 150 -3.20 13.50 5.94
N ILE A 151 -3.91 14.19 5.06
CA ILE A 151 -3.42 15.43 4.44
C ILE A 151 -3.68 16.58 5.42
N THR A 152 -2.62 17.24 5.88
CA THR A 152 -2.66 18.39 6.79
C THR A 152 -2.71 19.71 6.01
N GLU A 153 -2.74 20.85 6.70
CA GLU A 153 -2.76 22.18 6.06
C GLU A 153 -1.51 22.49 5.23
N ASP A 154 -0.37 21.86 5.55
CA ASP A 154 0.95 22.16 4.96
C ASP A 154 1.72 20.92 4.48
N GLY A 155 1.16 19.71 4.63
CA GLY A 155 1.82 18.46 4.27
C GLY A 155 0.95 17.24 4.51
N CYS A 156 1.51 16.23 5.20
CA CYS A 156 0.75 15.04 5.57
C CYS A 156 1.28 14.41 6.87
N GLU A 157 0.44 13.58 7.48
CA GLU A 157 0.76 12.78 8.67
C GLU A 157 0.43 11.31 8.44
N VAL A 158 1.37 10.41 8.76
CA VAL A 158 1.13 8.97 8.72
C VAL A 158 0.40 8.55 10.00
N LEU A 159 -0.80 8.02 9.85
CA LEU A 159 -1.65 7.61 10.98
C LEU A 159 -1.34 6.20 11.49
N THR A 160 -0.61 5.38 10.73
CA THR A 160 -0.23 4.01 11.08
C THR A 160 1.28 3.80 11.28
N PRO A 161 2.01 4.69 12.01
CA PRO A 161 3.48 4.68 12.05
C PRO A 161 4.06 3.53 12.89
N ASN A 162 3.26 2.94 13.78
CA ASN A 162 3.75 2.01 14.81
C ASN A 162 3.85 0.56 14.33
N THR A 163 3.41 0.27 13.12
CA THR A 163 3.51 -1.08 12.57
C THR A 163 4.76 -1.19 11.69
N PRO A 164 5.78 -1.96 12.09
CA PRO A 164 7.04 -2.01 11.34
C PRO A 164 6.86 -2.66 9.97
N HIS A 165 7.52 -2.09 8.95
CA HIS A 165 7.62 -2.68 7.61
C HIS A 165 8.76 -3.72 7.50
N TYR A 166 9.63 -3.77 8.49
CA TYR A 166 10.73 -4.73 8.60
C TYR A 166 10.67 -5.42 9.95
N LEU A 167 10.98 -6.72 9.98
CA LEU A 167 11.16 -7.51 11.19
C LEU A 167 12.62 -7.54 11.57
#